data_0ca7902c257d46c625939ced13da107d
#
_entry.id   0ca7902c257d46c625939ced13da107d
#
_cell.length_a   1.000
_cell.length_b   1.000
_cell.length_c   1.000
_cell.angle_alpha   90.00
_cell.angle_beta   90.00
_cell.angle_gamma   90.00
#
_symmetry.space_group_name_H-M   'P 1'
#
loop_
_entity.id
_entity.type
_entity.pdbx_description
1 polymer ?
#
loop_
_entity_poly.entity_id
_entity_poly.type
_entity_poly.pdbx_seq_one_letter_code
_entity_poly.pdbx_strand_id
1 'polypeptide(L)'
;AQMGSEDLLAERIRLGRPLYTDPFTRSIAYPYQKVTHQTAIGKMKFSMRNAGNLYWQSSWQKDDRQENRIRRLGSDIPAVSLHLNSLQNSLCWKLNYNSWQTEVGGQIMFIDNHSQAGTGIVPVIPNYTETQMGIYGIGKYNYSKGGIEAGIRFDGQETRASGYDWTGSLYGGTRKFNN
;
A
#
# COMPACT_ATOMS: atom_id res chain seq x y z
N ALA A 1 13.63 1.74 27.72
CA ALA A 1 13.45 2.40 29.01
C ALA A 1 14.28 3.69 28.99
N GLN A 2 13.64 4.86 29.06
CA GLN A 2 14.37 6.10 29.30
C GLN A 2 14.95 6.00 30.71
N MET A 3 16.25 6.00 30.80
CA MET A 3 16.94 6.18 32.07
C MET A 3 16.64 7.62 32.53
N GLY A 4 16.09 7.74 33.71
CA GLY A 4 15.85 9.04 34.34
C GLY A 4 17.18 9.78 34.64
N SER A 5 17.15 10.68 35.61
CA SER A 5 18.35 11.38 36.06
C SER A 5 19.45 10.38 36.49
N GLU A 6 20.68 10.84 36.55
CA GLU A 6 21.85 10.10 37.02
C GLU A 6 21.61 9.50 38.41
N ASP A 7 20.92 10.24 39.29
CA ASP A 7 20.55 9.80 40.63
C ASP A 7 19.63 8.58 40.61
N LEU A 8 18.64 8.54 39.72
CA LEU A 8 17.74 7.40 39.57
C LEU A 8 18.50 6.17 39.01
N LEU A 9 19.50 6.37 38.17
CA LEU A 9 20.36 5.30 37.69
C LEU A 9 21.19 4.70 38.83
N ALA A 10 21.84 5.57 39.62
CA ALA A 10 22.65 5.16 40.79
C ALA A 10 21.80 4.39 41.79
N GLU A 11 20.58 4.85 42.10
CA GLU A 11 19.65 4.16 42.96
C GLU A 11 19.24 2.79 42.42
N ARG A 12 18.98 2.67 41.15
CA ARG A 12 18.65 1.37 40.49
C ARG A 12 19.80 0.38 40.59
N ILE A 13 21.03 0.84 40.36
CA ILE A 13 22.24 0.01 40.48
C ILE A 13 22.38 -0.47 41.94
N ARG A 14 22.19 0.43 42.91
CA ARG A 14 22.31 0.10 44.35
C ARG A 14 21.25 -0.91 44.78
N LEU A 15 20.01 -0.80 44.26
CA LEU A 15 18.91 -1.70 44.63
C LEU A 15 19.05 -3.09 43.97
N GLY A 16 19.82 -3.23 42.93
CA GLY A 16 20.01 -4.48 42.19
C GLY A 16 18.73 -5.10 41.60
N ARG A 17 17.63 -4.34 41.59
CA ARG A 17 16.33 -4.78 41.05
C ARG A 17 15.59 -3.58 40.43
N PRO A 18 14.64 -3.83 39.50
CA PRO A 18 13.78 -2.77 38.95
C PRO A 18 13.01 -2.06 40.07
N LEU A 19 12.86 -0.73 39.97
CA LEU A 19 12.05 0.06 40.89
C LEU A 19 10.55 -0.28 40.84
N TYR A 20 10.09 -0.69 39.65
CA TYR A 20 8.72 -1.12 39.39
C TYR A 20 8.75 -2.48 38.70
N THR A 21 8.03 -3.42 39.25
CA THR A 21 7.73 -4.69 38.62
C THR A 21 6.24 -4.89 38.67
N ASP A 22 5.62 -5.01 37.50
CA ASP A 22 4.23 -5.45 37.44
C ASP A 22 4.15 -6.94 37.81
N PRO A 23 3.01 -7.37 38.37
CA PRO A 23 2.80 -8.80 38.62
C PRO A 23 2.95 -9.58 37.32
N PHE A 24 3.54 -10.76 37.41
CA PHE A 24 3.72 -11.61 36.22
C PHE A 24 2.37 -11.92 35.58
N THR A 25 2.25 -11.60 34.29
CA THR A 25 1.09 -11.97 33.47
C THR A 25 1.57 -12.54 32.13
N ARG A 26 0.83 -13.48 31.58
CA ARG A 26 1.01 -13.95 30.20
C ARG A 26 0.25 -13.09 29.18
N SER A 27 -0.56 -12.15 29.65
CA SER A 27 -1.28 -11.22 28.79
C SER A 27 -0.33 -10.12 28.34
N ILE A 28 -0.08 -10.03 27.04
CA ILE A 28 0.70 -8.96 26.42
C ILE A 28 -0.27 -7.98 25.79
N ALA A 29 -0.52 -6.86 26.49
CA ALA A 29 -1.38 -5.81 25.96
C ALA A 29 -0.62 -4.89 24.97
N TYR A 30 0.68 -4.70 25.19
CA TYR A 30 1.53 -3.79 24.43
C TYR A 30 2.97 -4.31 24.35
N PRO A 31 3.76 -4.04 23.27
CA PRO A 31 3.31 -3.46 21.99
C PRO A 31 2.49 -4.45 21.19
N TYR A 32 1.59 -3.97 20.35
CA TYR A 32 0.88 -4.81 19.39
C TYR A 32 0.84 -4.20 18.00
N GLN A 33 0.70 -5.06 17.01
CA GLN A 33 0.36 -4.74 15.64
C GLN A 33 -0.82 -5.61 15.23
N LYS A 34 -1.88 -4.99 14.75
CA LYS A 34 -3.05 -5.67 14.20
C LYS A 34 -3.18 -5.29 12.73
N VAL A 35 -3.18 -6.29 11.86
CA VAL A 35 -3.35 -6.10 10.42
C VAL A 35 -4.51 -6.97 9.95
N THR A 36 -5.42 -6.38 9.17
CA THR A 36 -6.48 -7.09 8.48
C THR A 36 -6.33 -6.78 6.99
N HIS A 37 -5.99 -7.80 6.21
CA HIS A 37 -5.85 -7.70 4.77
C HIS A 37 -6.93 -8.51 4.07
N GLN A 38 -7.65 -7.88 3.14
CA GLN A 38 -8.70 -8.49 2.34
C GLN A 38 -8.40 -8.27 0.86
N THR A 39 -8.59 -9.31 0.06
CA THR A 39 -8.39 -9.24 -1.40
C THR A 39 -9.51 -9.99 -2.11
N ALA A 40 -10.05 -9.38 -3.16
CA ALA A 40 -10.98 -10.03 -4.07
C ALA A 40 -10.51 -9.83 -5.52
N ILE A 41 -10.50 -10.89 -6.31
CA ILE A 41 -10.06 -10.87 -7.71
C ILE A 41 -11.10 -11.52 -8.59
N GLY A 42 -11.59 -10.79 -9.59
CA GLY A 42 -12.44 -11.29 -10.66
C GLY A 42 -11.66 -11.32 -11.98
N LYS A 43 -11.81 -12.41 -12.75
CA LYS A 43 -11.19 -12.55 -14.07
C LYS A 43 -12.23 -13.07 -15.07
N MET A 44 -12.23 -12.49 -16.27
CA MET A 44 -13.10 -12.93 -17.36
C MET A 44 -12.29 -13.01 -18.67
N LYS A 45 -12.65 -14.00 -19.48
CA LYS A 45 -12.11 -14.17 -20.83
C LYS A 45 -13.26 -14.24 -21.80
N PHE A 46 -13.23 -13.42 -22.84
CA PHE A 46 -14.15 -13.45 -23.95
C PHE A 46 -13.42 -13.89 -25.22
N SER A 47 -13.84 -14.97 -25.80
CA SER A 47 -13.27 -15.49 -27.04
C SER A 47 -14.08 -15.00 -28.23
N MET A 48 -13.45 -14.26 -29.16
CA MET A 48 -14.07 -13.61 -30.30
C MET A 48 -13.69 -14.30 -31.62
N ARG A 49 -13.71 -15.63 -31.66
CA ARG A 49 -13.32 -16.43 -32.83
C ARG A 49 -12.04 -15.90 -33.50
N ASN A 50 -12.15 -15.42 -34.74
CA ASN A 50 -11.02 -14.92 -35.51
C ASN A 50 -10.50 -13.54 -35.08
N ALA A 51 -11.22 -12.85 -34.18
CA ALA A 51 -10.84 -11.53 -33.64
C ALA A 51 -10.02 -11.62 -32.35
N GLY A 52 -9.61 -12.81 -31.94
CA GLY A 52 -8.77 -13.01 -30.76
C GLY A 52 -9.54 -13.17 -29.45
N ASN A 53 -8.89 -12.85 -28.35
CA ASN A 53 -9.44 -12.99 -27.01
C ASN A 53 -9.30 -11.69 -26.23
N LEU A 54 -10.33 -11.33 -25.53
CA LEU A 54 -10.35 -10.22 -24.59
C LEU A 54 -10.27 -10.77 -23.16
N TYR A 55 -9.36 -10.25 -22.38
CA TYR A 55 -9.17 -10.60 -20.97
C TYR A 55 -9.46 -9.37 -20.11
N TRP A 56 -10.33 -9.52 -19.15
CA TRP A 56 -10.59 -8.53 -18.15
C TRP A 56 -10.25 -9.07 -16.76
N GLN A 57 -9.61 -8.25 -15.95
CA GLN A 57 -9.35 -8.54 -14.54
C GLN A 57 -9.68 -7.32 -13.70
N SER A 58 -10.41 -7.55 -12.62
CA SER A 58 -10.61 -6.58 -11.55
C SER A 58 -10.05 -7.14 -10.26
N SER A 59 -9.33 -6.32 -9.51
CA SER A 59 -8.72 -6.66 -8.24
C SER A 59 -9.02 -5.57 -7.23
N TRP A 60 -9.63 -5.94 -6.13
CA TRP A 60 -9.86 -5.07 -4.99
C TRP A 60 -9.04 -5.53 -3.80
N GLN A 61 -8.44 -4.58 -3.07
CA GLN A 61 -7.69 -4.84 -1.85
C GLN A 61 -8.06 -3.82 -0.79
N LYS A 62 -8.18 -4.30 0.44
CA LYS A 62 -8.31 -3.48 1.64
C LYS A 62 -7.29 -3.92 2.67
N ASP A 63 -6.58 -2.96 3.24
CA ASP A 63 -5.61 -3.18 4.30
C ASP A 63 -5.90 -2.22 5.47
N ASP A 64 -6.22 -2.79 6.62
CA ASP A 64 -6.42 -2.05 7.87
C ASP A 64 -5.28 -2.43 8.82
N ARG A 65 -4.46 -1.46 9.22
CA ARG A 65 -3.31 -1.65 10.09
C ARG A 65 -3.37 -0.73 11.29
N GLN A 66 -3.26 -1.30 12.47
CA GLN A 66 -3.14 -0.58 13.73
C GLN A 66 -1.86 -1.02 14.45
N GLU A 67 -1.15 -0.05 15.01
CA GLU A 67 0.02 -0.30 15.85
C GLU A 67 -0.11 0.47 17.15
N ASN A 68 0.27 -0.17 18.23
CA ASN A 68 0.44 0.49 19.52
C ASN A 68 1.82 0.20 20.09
N ARG A 69 2.35 1.18 20.79
CA ARG A 69 3.66 1.10 21.44
C ARG A 69 3.49 1.12 22.95
N ILE A 70 4.44 0.56 23.66
CA ILE A 70 4.52 0.74 25.12
C ILE A 70 4.70 2.23 25.39
N ARG A 71 3.72 2.82 26.08
CA ARG A 71 3.78 4.20 26.58
C ARG A 71 3.80 4.18 28.09
N ARG A 72 4.50 5.16 28.69
CA ARG A 72 4.58 5.32 30.15
C ARG A 72 3.21 5.52 30.82
N LEU A 73 2.21 5.98 30.08
CA LEU A 73 0.89 6.37 30.59
C LEU A 73 -0.25 5.55 29.97
N GLY A 74 -0.04 4.30 29.62
CA GLY A 74 -1.07 3.37 29.15
C GLY A 74 -2.22 4.05 28.37
N SER A 75 -2.09 4.22 27.08
CA SER A 75 -3.16 4.76 26.25
C SER A 75 -3.67 3.67 25.32
N ASP A 76 -4.96 3.44 25.31
CA ASP A 76 -5.63 2.52 24.40
C ASP A 76 -5.71 3.06 22.96
N ILE A 77 -5.31 4.33 22.77
CA ILE A 77 -5.30 4.96 21.45
C ILE A 77 -4.11 4.42 20.65
N PRO A 78 -4.32 3.85 19.45
CA PRO A 78 -3.24 3.38 18.59
C PRO A 78 -2.23 4.50 18.30
N ALA A 79 -0.95 4.15 18.23
CA ALA A 79 0.08 5.09 17.80
C ALA A 79 -0.01 5.37 16.30
N VAL A 80 -0.41 4.34 15.53
CA VAL A 80 -0.59 4.39 14.07
C VAL A 80 -1.87 3.65 13.73
N SER A 81 -2.68 4.24 12.86
CA SER A 81 -3.84 3.59 12.25
C SER A 81 -3.89 3.99 10.78
N LEU A 82 -3.77 3.00 9.90
CA LEU A 82 -3.75 3.18 8.45
C LEU A 82 -4.87 2.35 7.84
N HIS A 83 -5.60 2.95 6.91
CA HIS A 83 -6.61 2.30 6.10
C HIS A 83 -6.24 2.54 4.63
N LEU A 84 -5.94 1.47 3.92
CA LEU A 84 -5.66 1.52 2.49
C LEU A 84 -6.74 0.75 1.75
N ASN A 85 -7.26 1.35 0.71
CA ASN A 85 -8.22 0.74 -0.20
C ASN A 85 -7.73 0.91 -1.63
N SER A 86 -7.74 -0.15 -2.43
CA SER A 86 -7.34 -0.06 -3.83
C SER A 86 -8.24 -0.89 -4.73
N LEU A 87 -8.50 -0.35 -5.91
CA LEU A 87 -9.24 -1.02 -6.98
C LEU A 87 -8.44 -0.91 -8.28
N GLN A 88 -8.06 -2.04 -8.83
CA GLN A 88 -7.37 -2.11 -10.12
C GLN A 88 -8.24 -2.84 -11.13
N ASN A 89 -8.34 -2.28 -12.32
CA ASN A 89 -8.94 -2.93 -13.47
C ASN A 89 -7.94 -2.98 -14.61
N SER A 90 -7.89 -4.08 -15.31
CA SER A 90 -7.10 -4.25 -16.52
C SER A 90 -7.93 -4.91 -17.62
N LEU A 91 -7.71 -4.45 -18.83
CA LEU A 91 -8.31 -5.01 -20.04
C LEU A 91 -7.19 -5.27 -21.05
N CYS A 92 -7.14 -6.47 -21.58
CA CYS A 92 -6.11 -6.88 -22.52
C CYS A 92 -6.73 -7.67 -23.68
N TRP A 93 -6.48 -7.22 -24.88
CA TRP A 93 -6.86 -7.93 -26.10
C TRP A 93 -5.63 -8.61 -26.71
N LYS A 94 -5.78 -9.90 -27.03
CA LYS A 94 -4.73 -10.71 -27.65
C LYS A 94 -5.23 -11.34 -28.93
N LEU A 95 -4.48 -11.15 -30.00
CA LEU A 95 -4.73 -11.75 -31.31
C LEU A 95 -3.50 -12.51 -31.77
N ASN A 96 -3.71 -13.76 -32.18
CA ASN A 96 -2.73 -14.56 -32.88
C ASN A 96 -3.25 -14.81 -34.29
N TYR A 97 -2.55 -14.30 -35.28
CA TYR A 97 -2.91 -14.46 -36.70
C TYR A 97 -1.67 -14.82 -37.51
N ASN A 98 -1.63 -16.04 -38.03
CA ASN A 98 -0.46 -16.59 -38.72
C ASN A 98 0.83 -16.44 -37.91
N SER A 99 1.80 -15.71 -38.44
CA SER A 99 3.08 -15.45 -37.78
C SER A 99 3.05 -14.25 -36.80
N TRP A 100 1.91 -13.54 -36.72
CA TRP A 100 1.77 -12.38 -35.89
C TRP A 100 1.08 -12.70 -34.57
N GLN A 101 1.63 -12.15 -33.50
CA GLN A 101 0.98 -12.10 -32.18
C GLN A 101 0.89 -10.64 -31.75
N THR A 102 -0.30 -10.19 -31.43
CA THR A 102 -0.54 -8.81 -31.03
C THR A 102 -1.22 -8.81 -29.69
N GLU A 103 -0.75 -7.94 -28.82
CA GLU A 103 -1.36 -7.67 -27.52
C GLU A 103 -1.53 -6.18 -27.34
N VAL A 104 -2.75 -5.73 -27.03
CA VAL A 104 -3.04 -4.35 -26.69
C VAL A 104 -3.81 -4.35 -25.38
N GLY A 105 -3.40 -3.52 -24.46
CA GLY A 105 -4.04 -3.50 -23.15
C GLY A 105 -3.99 -2.15 -22.47
N GLY A 106 -4.80 -2.05 -21.43
CA GLY A 106 -4.82 -0.90 -20.54
C GLY A 106 -5.14 -1.30 -19.12
N GLN A 107 -4.74 -0.46 -18.21
CA GLN A 107 -5.04 -0.62 -16.78
C GLN A 107 -5.38 0.72 -16.17
N ILE A 108 -6.23 0.67 -15.15
CA ILE A 108 -6.50 1.80 -14.27
C ILE A 108 -6.49 1.31 -12.83
N MET A 109 -5.87 2.07 -11.95
CA MET A 109 -5.83 1.78 -10.52
C MET A 109 -6.21 3.02 -9.73
N PHE A 110 -7.07 2.83 -8.75
CA PHE A 110 -7.46 3.83 -7.76
C PHE A 110 -6.96 3.38 -6.40
N ILE A 111 -6.31 4.27 -5.68
CA ILE A 111 -5.82 4.05 -4.32
C ILE A 111 -6.36 5.16 -3.44
N ASP A 112 -6.87 4.77 -2.27
CA ASP A 112 -7.26 5.67 -1.18
C ASP A 112 -6.54 5.22 0.08
N ASN A 113 -5.69 6.08 0.63
CA ASN A 113 -4.99 5.85 1.87
C ASN A 113 -5.38 6.91 2.89
N HIS A 114 -5.93 6.45 4.00
CA HIS A 114 -6.35 7.29 5.09
C HIS A 114 -5.59 6.95 6.37
N SER A 115 -4.81 7.91 6.85
CA SER A 115 -4.16 7.87 8.16
C SER A 115 -5.08 8.53 9.16
N GLN A 116 -5.56 7.77 10.14
CA GLN A 116 -6.54 8.29 11.10
C GLN A 116 -5.94 9.40 11.97
N ALA A 117 -6.55 10.57 11.91
CA ALA A 117 -6.35 11.62 12.90
C ALA A 117 -6.86 11.13 14.28
N GLY A 118 -6.25 11.61 15.37
CA GLY A 118 -6.59 11.18 16.73
C GLY A 118 -5.82 9.94 17.20
N THR A 119 -4.89 9.42 16.42
CA THR A 119 -3.85 8.53 16.90
C THR A 119 -2.90 9.28 17.82
N GLY A 120 -2.27 8.60 18.77
CA GLY A 120 -1.42 9.29 19.73
C GLY A 120 -0.13 9.90 19.17
N ILE A 121 0.10 9.87 17.86
CA ILE A 121 1.24 10.44 17.16
C ILE A 121 0.70 11.04 15.84
N VAL A 122 1.22 12.20 15.45
CA VAL A 122 0.93 12.79 14.13
C VAL A 122 1.31 11.77 13.04
N PRO A 123 0.41 11.45 12.11
CA PRO A 123 0.69 10.48 11.05
C PRO A 123 1.87 10.93 10.19
N VAL A 124 2.87 10.06 10.04
CA VAL A 124 4.02 10.30 9.15
C VAL A 124 3.63 10.15 7.68
N ILE A 125 2.66 9.26 7.41
CA ILE A 125 2.13 9.04 6.07
C ILE A 125 0.92 9.94 5.90
N PRO A 126 0.90 10.85 4.92
CA PRO A 126 -0.27 11.70 4.66
C PRO A 126 -1.45 10.87 4.15
N ASN A 127 -2.64 11.41 4.29
CA ASN A 127 -3.78 10.91 3.53
C ASN A 127 -3.52 11.17 2.05
N TYR A 128 -3.81 10.21 1.19
CA TYR A 128 -3.70 10.43 -0.24
C TYR A 128 -4.71 9.62 -1.03
N THR A 129 -5.12 10.19 -2.13
CA THR A 129 -5.81 9.48 -3.21
C THR A 129 -4.91 9.48 -4.43
N GLU A 130 -4.88 8.36 -5.13
CA GLU A 130 -4.05 8.21 -6.31
C GLU A 130 -4.83 7.52 -7.42
N THR A 131 -4.67 8.04 -8.62
CA THR A 131 -5.16 7.41 -9.85
C THR A 131 -3.98 7.15 -10.75
N GLN A 132 -3.81 5.89 -11.13
CA GLN A 132 -2.82 5.47 -12.12
C GLN A 132 -3.55 4.93 -13.34
N MET A 133 -3.05 5.24 -14.53
CA MET A 133 -3.54 4.68 -15.79
C MET A 133 -2.37 4.34 -16.70
N GLY A 134 -2.51 3.27 -17.47
CA GLY A 134 -1.51 2.88 -18.43
C GLY A 134 -2.16 2.20 -19.64
N ILE A 135 -1.61 2.44 -20.80
CA ILE A 135 -1.96 1.74 -22.05
C ILE A 135 -0.69 1.23 -22.69
N TYR A 136 -0.77 0.07 -23.32
CA TYR A 136 0.37 -0.54 -23.98
C TYR A 136 -0.04 -1.34 -25.20
N GLY A 137 0.94 -1.52 -26.10
CA GLY A 137 0.83 -2.40 -27.25
C GLY A 137 2.11 -3.18 -27.45
N ILE A 138 2.00 -4.47 -27.77
CA ILE A 138 3.10 -5.37 -28.06
C ILE A 138 2.78 -6.08 -29.38
N GLY A 139 3.74 -6.11 -30.27
CA GLY A 139 3.69 -6.87 -31.51
C GLY A 139 4.85 -7.84 -31.60
N LYS A 140 4.57 -9.08 -31.97
CA LYS A 140 5.57 -10.11 -32.20
C LYS A 140 5.35 -10.75 -33.59
N TYR A 141 6.40 -10.84 -34.34
CA TYR A 141 6.43 -11.54 -35.61
C TYR A 141 7.39 -12.70 -35.55
N ASN A 142 6.91 -13.91 -35.86
CA ASN A 142 7.71 -15.13 -35.87
C ASN A 142 7.98 -15.55 -37.33
N TYR A 143 9.21 -15.86 -37.62
CA TYR A 143 9.62 -16.41 -38.92
C TYR A 143 10.42 -17.70 -38.73
N SER A 144 10.70 -18.43 -39.80
CA SER A 144 11.24 -19.80 -39.76
C SER A 144 12.53 -19.98 -38.95
N LYS A 145 13.32 -18.92 -38.77
CA LYS A 145 14.62 -18.98 -38.08
C LYS A 145 14.69 -18.08 -36.81
N GLY A 146 13.59 -17.43 -36.44
CA GLY A 146 13.56 -16.54 -35.26
C GLY A 146 12.28 -15.72 -35.14
N GLY A 147 12.32 -14.66 -34.34
CA GLY A 147 11.23 -13.73 -34.19
C GLY A 147 11.72 -12.34 -33.77
N ILE A 148 10.87 -11.36 -33.98
CA ILE A 148 11.07 -9.97 -33.57
C ILE A 148 9.88 -9.60 -32.71
N GLU A 149 10.13 -8.95 -31.54
CA GLU A 149 9.12 -8.41 -30.63
C GLU A 149 9.43 -6.96 -30.37
N ALA A 150 8.40 -6.13 -30.41
CA ALA A 150 8.48 -4.71 -30.03
C ALA A 150 7.23 -4.30 -29.28
N GLY A 151 7.39 -3.36 -28.36
CA GLY A 151 6.28 -2.83 -27.56
C GLY A 151 6.47 -1.37 -27.20
N ILE A 152 5.35 -0.73 -26.92
CA ILE A 152 5.29 0.64 -26.44
C ILE A 152 4.29 0.72 -25.28
N ARG A 153 4.58 1.57 -24.31
CA ARG A 153 3.73 1.82 -23.14
C ARG A 153 3.73 3.29 -22.79
N PHE A 154 2.57 3.79 -22.38
CA PHE A 154 2.37 5.11 -21.81
C PHE A 154 1.68 4.98 -20.48
N ASP A 155 2.21 5.66 -19.47
CA ASP A 155 1.67 5.68 -18.11
C ASP A 155 1.43 7.10 -17.65
N GLY A 156 0.38 7.28 -16.85
CA GLY A 156 0.05 8.52 -16.17
C GLY A 156 -0.36 8.26 -14.73
N GLN A 157 0.03 9.15 -13.84
CA GLN A 157 -0.32 9.09 -12.43
C GLN A 157 -0.68 10.47 -11.92
N GLU A 158 -1.75 10.54 -11.15
CA GLU A 158 -2.13 11.72 -10.38
C GLU A 158 -2.28 11.32 -8.92
N THR A 159 -1.51 11.97 -8.04
CA THR A 159 -1.57 11.78 -6.58
C THR A 159 -1.97 13.08 -5.93
N ARG A 160 -3.01 13.04 -5.09
CA ARG A 160 -3.44 14.14 -4.22
C ARG A 160 -3.19 13.74 -2.79
N ALA A 161 -2.34 14.48 -2.10
CA ALA A 161 -1.97 14.18 -0.72
C ALA A 161 -2.30 15.36 0.20
N SER A 162 -2.72 15.03 1.42
CA SER A 162 -2.92 15.97 2.52
C SER A 162 -2.45 15.33 3.83
N GLY A 163 -1.71 16.06 4.62
CA GLY A 163 -1.14 15.57 5.86
C GLY A 163 -1.01 16.66 6.90
N TYR A 164 -0.42 16.30 8.03
CA TYR A 164 -0.15 17.22 9.13
C TYR A 164 1.36 17.38 9.29
N ASP A 165 1.81 18.62 9.48
CA ASP A 165 3.17 18.87 9.87
C ASP A 165 3.39 18.54 11.37
N TRP A 166 4.62 18.69 11.85
CA TRP A 166 4.96 18.45 13.26
C TRP A 166 4.26 19.41 14.23
N THR A 167 3.72 20.53 13.76
CA THR A 167 2.92 21.48 14.55
C THR A 167 1.45 21.11 14.57
N GLY A 168 1.02 20.13 13.78
CA GLY A 168 -0.38 19.73 13.60
C GLY A 168 -1.12 20.55 12.56
N SER A 169 -0.44 21.42 11.79
CA SER A 169 -1.02 22.18 10.69
C SER A 169 -1.23 21.29 9.47
N LEU A 170 -2.39 21.43 8.82
CA LEU A 170 -2.72 20.69 7.61
C LEU A 170 -1.94 21.27 6.41
N TYR A 171 -1.31 20.40 5.64
CA TYR A 171 -0.70 20.72 4.36
C TYR A 171 -1.15 19.71 3.29
N GLY A 172 -1.06 20.12 2.02
CA GLY A 172 -1.42 19.21 0.94
C GLY A 172 -1.05 19.73 -0.43
N GLY A 173 -1.19 18.88 -1.42
CA GLY A 173 -0.90 19.21 -2.80
C GLY A 173 -1.25 18.08 -3.77
N THR A 174 -1.17 18.42 -5.06
CA THR A 174 -1.40 17.47 -6.16
C THR A 174 -0.11 17.31 -6.95
N ARG A 175 0.27 16.09 -7.26
CA ARG A 175 1.35 15.76 -8.20
C ARG A 175 0.81 14.95 -9.36
N LYS A 176 1.31 15.25 -10.56
CA LYS A 176 1.02 14.51 -11.80
C LYS A 176 2.33 14.04 -12.41
N PHE A 177 2.34 12.78 -12.84
CA PHE A 177 3.45 12.17 -13.53
C PHE A 177 2.93 11.53 -14.83
N ASN A 178 3.62 11.79 -15.93
CA ASN A 178 3.35 11.17 -17.25
C ASN A 178 4.67 10.63 -17.77
N ASN A 179 4.69 9.37 -18.20
CA ASN A 179 5.82 8.69 -18.81
C ASN A 179 5.39 8.06 -20.15
#